data_6bb96ff797ea177daf56da36f382a27f
#
_entry.id   6bb96ff797ea177daf56da36f382a27f
#
_cell.length_a   1.000
_cell.length_b   1.000
_cell.length_c   1.000
_cell.angle_alpha   90.00
_cell.angle_beta   90.00
_cell.angle_gamma   90.00
#
_symmetry.space_group_name_H-M   'P 1'
#
loop_
_entity.id
_entity.type
_entity.pdbx_description
1 polymer ?
#
loop_
_entity_poly.entity_id
_entity_poly.type
_entity_poly.pdbx_seq_one_letter_code
_entity_poly.pdbx_strand_id
1 'polypeptide(L)'
;MNNVGAITPGVRLHDLPQGTVEERIRMAGELGFSRIQLPSKVLYASMGIDRGGLTHELADHLRAVLDEAGVSVTVLGCYKNLATPDRQQLMDNFAEYEACLNFAQMLGGCPVGTETGRPNAQNRVADDRMTDEALDAFADGLAHVCDRAEAVGGQILIEPGWNETVNTPDRCREVLERVSSPSLGVIYDPVSLLHPSVVDEAQEITARMLYLCGSKIRALHAKDFEVVDNEDEAGWCDGTGSRLVCHGVGETGRYDFEPVVAWAAAACPGIPCVVENSVPATAADCLATLEHMSARCGASHREL
;
A
#
# COMPACT_ATOMS: atom_id res chain seq x y z
N MET A 1 -1.97 -24.40 19.11
CA MET A 1 -2.21 -23.71 17.82
C MET A 1 -2.15 -22.25 18.14
N ASN A 2 -1.18 -21.52 17.58
CA ASN A 2 -1.10 -20.08 17.77
C ASN A 2 -2.36 -19.45 17.16
N ASN A 3 -3.05 -18.66 17.95
CA ASN A 3 -4.27 -18.00 17.56
C ASN A 3 -3.92 -16.88 16.57
N VAL A 4 -4.03 -17.15 15.27
CA VAL A 4 -3.80 -16.14 14.23
C VAL A 4 -4.97 -15.16 14.31
N GLY A 5 -4.69 -13.88 14.56
CA GLY A 5 -5.71 -12.83 14.52
C GLY A 5 -6.30 -12.64 13.11
N ALA A 6 -7.35 -11.84 13.00
CA ALA A 6 -7.94 -11.51 11.69
C ALA A 6 -6.91 -10.80 10.76
N ILE A 7 -6.12 -9.93 11.34
CA ILE A 7 -5.06 -9.17 10.65
C ILE A 7 -3.76 -9.21 11.48
N THR A 8 -2.64 -8.87 10.83
CA THR A 8 -1.34 -8.63 11.48
C THR A 8 -0.99 -7.15 11.32
N PRO A 9 -1.06 -6.34 12.42
CA PRO A 9 -0.79 -4.91 12.33
C PRO A 9 0.65 -4.57 11.94
N GLY A 10 0.79 -3.56 11.12
CA GLY A 10 2.05 -2.96 10.72
C GLY A 10 1.95 -1.45 10.67
N VAL A 11 3.06 -0.77 10.42
CA VAL A 11 3.12 0.69 10.29
C VAL A 11 3.98 1.10 9.09
N ARG A 12 3.61 2.18 8.45
CA ARG A 12 4.42 2.81 7.40
C ARG A 12 5.62 3.50 8.03
N LEU A 13 6.83 3.09 7.65
CA LEU A 13 8.06 3.48 8.35
C LEU A 13 8.28 5.00 8.43
N HIS A 14 7.82 5.76 7.44
CA HIS A 14 8.00 7.20 7.42
C HIS A 14 6.93 8.00 8.21
N ASP A 15 5.93 7.34 8.77
CA ASP A 15 4.98 7.94 9.70
C ASP A 15 5.52 7.94 11.14
N LEU A 16 6.60 7.19 11.39
CA LEU A 16 7.31 7.18 12.66
C LEU A 16 8.22 8.43 12.79
N PRO A 17 8.69 8.76 14.01
CA PRO A 17 9.57 9.91 14.24
C PRO A 17 10.78 9.96 13.32
N GLN A 18 11.34 11.16 13.15
CA GLN A 18 12.57 11.37 12.39
C GLN A 18 13.72 10.52 12.98
N GLY A 19 14.52 9.92 12.09
CA GLY A 19 15.61 9.04 12.47
C GLY A 19 16.12 8.24 11.28
N THR A 20 17.15 7.42 11.50
CA THR A 20 17.63 6.47 10.50
C THR A 20 16.59 5.35 10.26
N VAL A 21 16.75 4.58 9.21
CA VAL A 21 15.88 3.42 8.92
C VAL A 21 15.93 2.43 10.09
N GLU A 22 17.12 2.17 10.63
CA GLU A 22 17.32 1.25 11.75
C GLU A 22 16.63 1.73 13.04
N GLU A 23 16.72 3.02 13.34
CA GLU A 23 16.04 3.60 14.50
C GLU A 23 14.52 3.48 14.38
N ARG A 24 13.99 3.74 13.19
CA ARG A 24 12.54 3.59 12.93
C ARG A 24 12.07 2.14 12.97
N ILE A 25 12.89 1.19 12.50
CA ILE A 25 12.59 -0.26 12.61
C ILE A 25 12.50 -0.66 14.07
N ARG A 26 13.48 -0.28 14.91
CA ARG A 26 13.46 -0.57 16.34
C ARG A 26 12.25 0.06 17.04
N MET A 27 11.96 1.31 16.70
CA MET A 27 10.79 2.01 17.23
C MET A 27 9.46 1.33 16.86
N ALA A 28 9.32 0.80 15.63
CA ALA A 28 8.16 0.02 15.27
C ALA A 28 7.98 -1.20 16.19
N GLY A 29 9.06 -1.94 16.46
CA GLY A 29 9.05 -3.06 17.41
C GLY A 29 8.74 -2.64 18.85
N GLU A 30 9.32 -1.54 19.34
CA GLU A 30 9.07 -0.99 20.68
C GLU A 30 7.60 -0.55 20.87
N LEU A 31 6.95 -0.07 19.80
CA LEU A 31 5.53 0.28 19.79
C LEU A 31 4.62 -0.96 19.73
N GLY A 32 5.16 -2.14 19.44
CA GLY A 32 4.40 -3.40 19.35
C GLY A 32 4.00 -3.79 17.92
N PHE A 33 4.41 -3.05 16.90
CA PHE A 33 4.19 -3.47 15.51
C PHE A 33 5.13 -4.63 15.15
N SER A 34 4.58 -5.66 14.51
CA SER A 34 5.37 -6.78 13.99
C SER A 34 5.66 -6.68 12.49
N ARG A 35 5.09 -5.68 11.83
CA ARG A 35 5.19 -5.45 10.38
C ARG A 35 5.50 -4.00 10.07
N ILE A 36 6.25 -3.78 8.99
CA ILE A 36 6.48 -2.43 8.44
C ILE A 36 6.28 -2.41 6.93
N GLN A 37 5.91 -1.25 6.41
CA GLN A 37 6.12 -0.89 5.00
C GLN A 37 7.38 -0.04 4.90
N LEU A 38 8.31 -0.46 4.05
CA LEU A 38 9.59 0.20 3.81
C LEU A 38 9.61 0.81 2.41
N PRO A 39 9.35 2.12 2.23
CA PRO A 39 9.50 2.75 0.91
C PRO A 39 10.97 2.88 0.52
N SER A 40 11.32 2.51 -0.73
CA SER A 40 12.68 2.62 -1.25
C SER A 40 13.24 4.04 -1.15
N LYS A 41 12.39 5.06 -1.40
CA LYS A 41 12.78 6.47 -1.25
C LYS A 41 13.24 6.85 0.16
N VAL A 42 12.65 6.24 1.19
CA VAL A 42 13.04 6.46 2.59
C VAL A 42 14.39 5.83 2.87
N LEU A 43 14.59 4.61 2.36
CA LEU A 43 15.87 3.91 2.44
C LEU A 43 16.98 4.69 1.73
N TYR A 44 16.73 5.16 0.51
CA TYR A 44 17.68 5.96 -0.26
C TYR A 44 18.06 7.25 0.46
N ALA A 45 17.07 7.99 0.93
CA ALA A 45 17.31 9.25 1.64
C ALA A 45 18.06 9.06 2.96
N SER A 46 17.73 8.00 3.72
CA SER A 46 18.37 7.72 5.01
C SER A 46 19.83 7.30 4.85
N MET A 47 20.15 6.55 3.81
CA MET A 47 21.48 5.96 3.63
C MET A 47 22.33 6.69 2.58
N GLY A 48 21.80 7.70 1.92
CA GLY A 48 22.51 8.46 0.88
C GLY A 48 22.87 7.61 -0.34
N ILE A 49 22.02 6.67 -0.71
CA ILE A 49 22.20 5.74 -1.84
C ILE A 49 21.15 5.95 -2.92
N ASP A 50 21.34 5.32 -4.05
CA ASP A 50 20.35 5.08 -5.10
C ASP A 50 20.08 3.58 -5.25
N ARG A 51 19.42 3.17 -6.34
CA ARG A 51 19.15 1.75 -6.62
C ARG A 51 20.39 0.87 -6.69
N GLY A 52 21.54 1.43 -7.05
CA GLY A 52 22.81 0.71 -7.07
C GLY A 52 23.34 0.34 -5.69
N GLY A 53 22.85 1.02 -4.64
CA GLY A 53 23.15 0.71 -3.24
C GLY A 53 22.30 -0.40 -2.63
N LEU A 54 21.32 -0.96 -3.36
CA LEU A 54 20.51 -2.10 -2.91
C LEU A 54 21.29 -3.42 -3.03
N THR A 55 22.25 -3.63 -2.13
CA THR A 55 23.19 -4.74 -2.14
C THR A 55 22.81 -5.84 -1.16
N HIS A 56 23.44 -7.02 -1.31
CA HIS A 56 23.33 -8.11 -0.32
C HIS A 56 23.81 -7.68 1.07
N GLU A 57 24.90 -6.92 1.16
CA GLU A 57 25.42 -6.43 2.42
C GLU A 57 24.40 -5.53 3.16
N LEU A 58 23.74 -4.63 2.43
CA LEU A 58 22.67 -3.81 2.99
C LEU A 58 21.48 -4.66 3.44
N ALA A 59 21.09 -5.65 2.63
CA ALA A 59 19.99 -6.55 3.00
C ALA A 59 20.31 -7.37 4.25
N ASP A 60 21.54 -7.90 4.37
CA ASP A 60 21.99 -8.63 5.56
C ASP A 60 22.00 -7.76 6.80
N HIS A 61 22.48 -6.52 6.67
CA HIS A 61 22.45 -5.53 7.74
C HIS A 61 21.01 -5.24 8.21
N LEU A 62 20.11 -4.93 7.27
CA LEU A 62 18.72 -4.63 7.60
C LEU A 62 17.98 -5.84 8.18
N ARG A 63 18.23 -7.05 7.68
CA ARG A 63 17.64 -8.27 8.26
C ARG A 63 18.06 -8.45 9.71
N ALA A 64 19.31 -8.21 10.05
CA ALA A 64 19.76 -8.28 11.44
C ALA A 64 19.03 -7.28 12.34
N VAL A 65 18.81 -6.04 11.86
CA VAL A 65 18.05 -5.02 12.62
C VAL A 65 16.55 -5.41 12.74
N LEU A 66 15.96 -5.94 11.67
CA LEU A 66 14.58 -6.41 11.67
C LEU A 66 14.38 -7.58 12.64
N ASP A 67 15.30 -8.55 12.64
CA ASP A 67 15.28 -9.71 13.53
C ASP A 67 15.43 -9.28 14.99
N GLU A 68 16.37 -8.36 15.30
CA GLU A 68 16.56 -7.77 16.62
C GLU A 68 15.29 -7.08 17.14
N ALA A 69 14.60 -6.34 16.28
CA ALA A 69 13.37 -5.61 16.60
C ALA A 69 12.11 -6.51 16.63
N GLY A 70 12.19 -7.75 16.18
CA GLY A 70 11.02 -8.64 16.05
C GLY A 70 10.04 -8.19 14.96
N VAL A 71 10.52 -7.49 13.94
CA VAL A 71 9.73 -6.85 12.88
C VAL A 71 10.07 -7.45 11.53
N SER A 72 9.13 -7.49 10.60
CA SER A 72 9.39 -7.91 9.22
C SER A 72 8.79 -6.93 8.21
N VAL A 73 9.38 -6.87 7.01
CA VAL A 73 8.89 -6.04 5.93
C VAL A 73 7.67 -6.68 5.28
N THR A 74 6.54 -5.99 5.30
CA THR A 74 5.31 -6.40 4.60
C THR A 74 5.38 -6.06 3.13
N VAL A 75 5.83 -4.84 2.81
CA VAL A 75 5.90 -4.31 1.45
C VAL A 75 7.15 -3.43 1.34
N LEU A 76 7.96 -3.67 0.33
CA LEU A 76 8.98 -2.72 -0.14
C LEU A 76 8.32 -1.78 -1.16
N GLY A 77 8.13 -0.51 -0.81
CA GLY A 77 7.46 0.43 -1.70
C GLY A 77 8.37 0.95 -2.82
N CYS A 78 7.96 0.78 -4.07
CA CYS A 78 8.62 1.32 -5.27
C CYS A 78 7.58 2.10 -6.09
N TYR A 79 7.38 3.37 -5.75
CA TYR A 79 6.31 4.21 -6.29
C TYR A 79 6.77 4.95 -7.54
N LYS A 80 6.94 4.22 -8.66
CA LYS A 80 7.33 4.77 -9.97
C LYS A 80 6.19 4.61 -10.97
N ASN A 81 5.92 5.67 -11.72
CA ASN A 81 4.82 5.72 -12.68
C ASN A 81 5.02 4.74 -13.84
N LEU A 82 4.20 3.69 -13.92
CA LEU A 82 4.20 2.71 -15.01
C LEU A 82 3.31 3.12 -16.19
N ALA A 83 2.45 4.13 -16.02
CA ALA A 83 1.59 4.68 -17.07
C ALA A 83 2.23 5.87 -17.82
N THR A 84 3.48 6.23 -17.51
CA THR A 84 4.14 7.38 -18.14
C THR A 84 4.31 7.19 -19.65
N PRO A 85 3.96 8.21 -20.49
CA PRO A 85 4.20 8.16 -21.93
C PRO A 85 5.67 8.45 -22.29
N ASP A 86 6.48 8.93 -21.35
CA ASP A 86 7.90 9.16 -21.56
C ASP A 86 8.67 7.82 -21.53
N ARG A 87 9.10 7.41 -22.71
CA ARG A 87 9.79 6.12 -22.89
C ARG A 87 11.08 6.02 -22.07
N GLN A 88 11.87 7.11 -21.97
CA GLN A 88 13.11 7.07 -21.20
C GLN A 88 12.80 6.93 -19.71
N GLN A 89 11.84 7.71 -19.21
CA GLN A 89 11.39 7.60 -17.83
C GLN A 89 10.84 6.20 -17.51
N LEU A 90 10.07 5.61 -18.46
CA LEU A 90 9.53 4.26 -18.28
C LEU A 90 10.65 3.21 -18.16
N MET A 91 11.69 3.30 -18.99
CA MET A 91 12.84 2.40 -18.90
C MET A 91 13.62 2.56 -17.59
N ASP A 92 13.77 3.80 -17.12
CA ASP A 92 14.41 4.07 -15.82
C ASP A 92 13.54 3.55 -14.65
N ASN A 93 12.22 3.64 -14.77
CA ASN A 93 11.28 3.09 -13.80
C ASN A 93 11.34 1.54 -13.77
N PHE A 94 11.44 0.88 -14.93
CA PHE A 94 11.64 -0.58 -14.99
C PHE A 94 12.93 -1.02 -14.28
N ALA A 95 14.03 -0.29 -14.49
CA ALA A 95 15.29 -0.58 -13.80
C ALA A 95 15.17 -0.39 -12.27
N GLU A 96 14.36 0.56 -11.82
CA GLU A 96 14.07 0.76 -10.40
C GLU A 96 13.26 -0.41 -9.81
N TYR A 97 12.22 -0.88 -10.51
CA TYR A 97 11.46 -2.05 -10.09
C TYR A 97 12.30 -3.32 -10.06
N GLU A 98 13.17 -3.53 -11.05
CA GLU A 98 14.08 -4.68 -11.07
C GLU A 98 15.03 -4.67 -9.86
N ALA A 99 15.60 -3.52 -9.52
CA ALA A 99 16.47 -3.38 -8.35
C ALA A 99 15.68 -3.64 -7.05
N CYS A 100 14.47 -3.08 -6.90
CA CYS A 100 13.61 -3.30 -5.75
C CYS A 100 13.16 -4.76 -5.62
N LEU A 101 12.80 -5.43 -6.73
CA LEU A 101 12.42 -6.84 -6.74
C LEU A 101 13.56 -7.74 -6.27
N ASN A 102 14.76 -7.53 -6.80
CA ASN A 102 15.94 -8.27 -6.36
C ASN A 102 16.23 -8.04 -4.87
N PHE A 103 16.17 -6.79 -4.42
CA PHE A 103 16.41 -6.44 -3.02
C PHE A 103 15.34 -7.00 -2.08
N ALA A 104 14.07 -7.00 -2.50
CA ALA A 104 12.98 -7.60 -1.74
C ALA A 104 13.21 -9.10 -1.49
N GLN A 105 13.77 -9.82 -2.48
CA GLN A 105 14.15 -11.23 -2.29
C GLN A 105 15.29 -11.36 -1.27
N MET A 106 16.29 -10.48 -1.30
CA MET A 106 17.37 -10.45 -0.32
C MET A 106 16.87 -10.11 1.09
N LEU A 107 15.80 -9.33 1.23
CA LEU A 107 15.16 -8.99 2.51
C LEU A 107 14.25 -10.11 3.08
N GLY A 108 14.15 -11.25 2.41
CA GLY A 108 13.33 -12.37 2.87
C GLY A 108 12.07 -12.64 2.04
N GLY A 109 11.97 -12.05 0.84
CA GLY A 109 10.92 -12.33 -0.12
C GLY A 109 9.65 -11.50 0.08
N CYS A 110 9.75 -10.29 0.62
CA CYS A 110 8.59 -9.39 0.70
C CYS A 110 8.15 -8.94 -0.70
N PRO A 111 6.84 -8.67 -0.92
CA PRO A 111 6.38 -8.09 -2.17
C PRO A 111 6.87 -6.65 -2.36
N VAL A 112 6.94 -6.22 -3.62
CA VAL A 112 7.15 -4.82 -4.00
C VAL A 112 5.80 -4.17 -4.26
N GLY A 113 5.52 -3.04 -3.60
CA GLY A 113 4.28 -2.29 -3.73
C GLY A 113 4.42 -1.06 -4.62
N THR A 114 3.37 -0.72 -5.35
CA THR A 114 3.29 0.47 -6.19
C THR A 114 1.87 1.04 -6.28
N GLU A 115 1.78 2.36 -6.39
CA GLU A 115 0.60 3.04 -6.93
C GLU A 115 0.46 2.76 -8.43
N THR A 116 -0.69 3.12 -9.02
CA THR A 116 -0.98 2.79 -10.41
C THR A 116 -0.62 3.90 -11.40
N GLY A 117 -0.13 5.03 -10.89
CA GLY A 117 0.41 6.12 -11.70
C GLY A 117 -0.63 6.85 -12.57
N ARG A 118 -0.12 7.74 -13.44
CA ARG A 118 -0.96 8.60 -14.31
C ARG A 118 -0.34 8.72 -15.69
N PRO A 119 -1.16 8.92 -16.75
CA PRO A 119 -0.70 8.90 -18.15
C PRO A 119 0.03 10.19 -18.57
N ASN A 120 0.87 10.71 -17.71
CA ASN A 120 1.72 11.87 -18.00
C ASN A 120 3.07 11.80 -17.29
N ALA A 121 4.11 12.39 -17.88
CA ALA A 121 5.48 12.31 -17.37
C ALA A 121 5.66 13.00 -15.99
N GLN A 122 4.82 13.98 -15.66
CA GLN A 122 4.86 14.70 -14.39
C GLN A 122 4.10 13.97 -13.28
N ASN A 123 3.42 12.87 -13.60
CA ASN A 123 2.56 12.11 -12.70
C ASN A 123 1.51 13.00 -12.00
N ARG A 124 0.93 13.96 -12.73
CA ARG A 124 -0.08 14.89 -12.20
C ARG A 124 -1.49 14.32 -12.36
N VAL A 125 -2.35 14.64 -11.41
CA VAL A 125 -3.77 14.31 -11.51
C VAL A 125 -4.39 15.10 -12.68
N ALA A 126 -5.03 14.37 -13.59
CA ALA A 126 -5.74 14.92 -14.75
C ALA A 126 -6.81 13.92 -15.20
N ASP A 127 -7.81 14.38 -15.95
CA ASP A 127 -8.95 13.56 -16.34
C ASP A 127 -8.59 12.42 -17.31
N ASP A 128 -7.48 12.59 -18.06
CA ASP A 128 -6.96 11.57 -18.96
C ASP A 128 -6.59 10.24 -18.24
N ARG A 129 -6.38 10.27 -16.91
CA ARG A 129 -6.14 9.07 -16.10
C ARG A 129 -7.31 8.06 -16.16
N MET A 130 -8.52 8.53 -16.47
CA MET A 130 -9.72 7.69 -16.51
C MET A 130 -9.98 7.06 -17.88
N THR A 131 -9.15 7.33 -18.87
CA THR A 131 -9.30 6.76 -20.23
C THR A 131 -8.85 5.30 -20.30
N ASP A 132 -9.32 4.58 -21.31
CA ASP A 132 -8.90 3.21 -21.56
C ASP A 132 -7.44 3.14 -22.05
N GLU A 133 -7.00 4.15 -22.78
CA GLU A 133 -5.59 4.28 -23.21
C GLU A 133 -4.63 4.41 -22.01
N ALA A 134 -5.05 5.13 -20.96
CA ALA A 134 -4.25 5.20 -19.71
C ALA A 134 -4.17 3.85 -19.03
N LEU A 135 -5.28 3.11 -19.00
CA LEU A 135 -5.33 1.77 -18.42
C LEU A 135 -4.49 0.78 -19.22
N ASP A 136 -4.53 0.85 -20.56
CA ASP A 136 -3.70 0.03 -21.44
C ASP A 136 -2.21 0.30 -21.19
N ALA A 137 -1.81 1.58 -21.16
CA ALA A 137 -0.42 1.97 -20.89
C ALA A 137 0.07 1.47 -19.52
N PHE A 138 -0.77 1.58 -18.49
CA PHE A 138 -0.45 1.05 -17.17
C PHE A 138 -0.34 -0.47 -17.17
N ALA A 139 -1.29 -1.17 -17.79
CA ALA A 139 -1.31 -2.63 -17.87
C ALA A 139 -0.07 -3.18 -18.60
N ASP A 140 0.34 -2.55 -19.70
CA ASP A 140 1.55 -2.90 -20.44
C ASP A 140 2.82 -2.72 -19.59
N GLY A 141 2.94 -1.59 -18.89
CA GLY A 141 4.05 -1.34 -17.97
C GLY A 141 4.07 -2.33 -16.80
N LEU A 142 2.89 -2.62 -16.23
CA LEU A 142 2.74 -3.59 -15.15
C LEU A 142 3.08 -5.01 -15.57
N ALA A 143 2.67 -5.43 -16.77
CA ALA A 143 3.00 -6.76 -17.31
C ALA A 143 4.51 -6.97 -17.38
N HIS A 144 5.26 -5.96 -17.88
CA HIS A 144 6.72 -6.02 -17.91
C HIS A 144 7.33 -6.21 -16.50
N VAL A 145 6.81 -5.50 -15.49
CA VAL A 145 7.29 -5.62 -14.10
C VAL A 145 6.90 -6.98 -13.50
N CYS A 146 5.71 -7.50 -13.83
CA CYS A 146 5.28 -8.83 -13.40
C CYS A 146 6.18 -9.94 -13.98
N ASP A 147 6.57 -9.85 -15.26
CA ASP A 147 7.52 -10.80 -15.87
C ASP A 147 8.85 -10.82 -15.10
N ARG A 148 9.34 -9.65 -14.68
CA ARG A 148 10.56 -9.55 -13.85
C ARG A 148 10.34 -10.13 -12.46
N ALA A 149 9.17 -9.89 -11.84
CA ALA A 149 8.82 -10.47 -10.56
C ALA A 149 8.80 -12.01 -10.61
N GLU A 150 8.16 -12.58 -11.64
CA GLU A 150 8.14 -14.02 -11.86
C GLU A 150 9.55 -14.62 -12.03
N ALA A 151 10.42 -13.93 -12.79
CA ALA A 151 11.78 -14.38 -13.04
C ALA A 151 12.64 -14.48 -11.76
N VAL A 152 12.34 -13.67 -10.73
CA VAL A 152 13.06 -13.69 -9.44
C VAL A 152 12.28 -14.37 -8.33
N GLY A 153 11.09 -14.93 -8.60
CA GLY A 153 10.20 -15.53 -7.60
C GLY A 153 9.59 -14.51 -6.65
N GLY A 154 9.47 -13.23 -7.08
CA GLY A 154 8.92 -12.13 -6.31
C GLY A 154 7.45 -11.87 -6.60
N GLN A 155 6.91 -10.80 -5.99
CA GLN A 155 5.54 -10.34 -6.19
C GLN A 155 5.49 -8.83 -6.35
N ILE A 156 4.52 -8.37 -7.16
CA ILE A 156 4.13 -6.96 -7.29
C ILE A 156 2.72 -6.80 -6.73
N LEU A 157 2.54 -5.80 -5.89
CA LEU A 157 1.23 -5.41 -5.38
C LEU A 157 0.89 -4.01 -5.87
N ILE A 158 -0.22 -3.87 -6.59
CA ILE A 158 -0.74 -2.56 -6.99
C ILE A 158 -1.67 -2.00 -5.90
N GLU A 159 -1.59 -0.71 -5.67
CA GLU A 159 -2.49 0.03 -4.79
C GLU A 159 -3.37 0.95 -5.64
N PRO A 160 -4.64 0.57 -5.87
CA PRO A 160 -5.61 1.42 -6.55
C PRO A 160 -5.91 2.69 -5.74
N GLY A 161 -6.11 3.81 -6.43
CA GLY A 161 -6.44 5.06 -5.78
C GLY A 161 -7.24 6.00 -6.68
N TRP A 162 -8.16 6.78 -6.11
CA TRP A 162 -9.04 7.68 -6.85
C TRP A 162 -8.31 8.59 -7.85
N ASN A 163 -7.14 9.08 -7.45
CA ASN A 163 -6.34 9.99 -8.28
C ASN A 163 -5.44 9.29 -9.29
N GLU A 164 -5.50 7.98 -9.35
CA GLU A 164 -4.64 7.11 -10.14
C GLU A 164 -5.36 6.60 -11.39
N THR A 165 -4.60 5.93 -12.26
CA THR A 165 -5.14 5.26 -13.45
C THR A 165 -6.11 4.14 -13.07
N VAL A 166 -5.82 3.38 -12.02
CA VAL A 166 -6.74 2.37 -11.47
C VAL A 166 -7.49 2.98 -10.28
N ASN A 167 -8.62 3.62 -10.56
CA ASN A 167 -9.34 4.47 -9.63
C ASN A 167 -10.69 3.90 -9.17
N THR A 168 -11.06 2.71 -9.59
CA THR A 168 -12.29 2.03 -9.18
C THR A 168 -12.03 0.53 -8.99
N PRO A 169 -12.88 -0.18 -8.22
CA PRO A 169 -12.82 -1.63 -8.11
C PRO A 169 -12.92 -2.36 -9.45
N ASP A 170 -13.72 -1.85 -10.39
CA ASP A 170 -13.90 -2.42 -11.72
C ASP A 170 -12.64 -2.32 -12.55
N ARG A 171 -11.99 -1.15 -12.57
CA ARG A 171 -10.70 -0.96 -13.26
C ARG A 171 -9.59 -1.79 -12.63
N CYS A 172 -9.60 -1.97 -11.30
CA CYS A 172 -8.68 -2.86 -10.62
C CYS A 172 -8.86 -4.31 -11.12
N ARG A 173 -10.09 -4.81 -11.14
CA ARG A 173 -10.40 -6.13 -11.68
C ARG A 173 -9.94 -6.26 -13.14
N GLU A 174 -10.24 -5.26 -13.98
CA GLU A 174 -9.87 -5.26 -15.38
C GLU A 174 -8.36 -5.38 -15.59
N VAL A 175 -7.55 -4.63 -14.84
CA VAL A 175 -6.08 -4.74 -14.88
C VAL A 175 -5.62 -6.14 -14.43
N LEU A 176 -6.19 -6.68 -13.37
CA LEU A 176 -5.86 -8.03 -12.88
C LEU A 176 -6.17 -9.11 -13.92
N GLU A 177 -7.23 -8.95 -14.72
CA GLU A 177 -7.60 -9.86 -15.80
C GLU A 177 -6.70 -9.68 -17.03
N ARG A 178 -6.35 -8.45 -17.40
CA ARG A 178 -5.46 -8.15 -18.55
C ARG A 178 -4.05 -8.66 -18.34
N VAL A 179 -3.45 -8.38 -17.18
CA VAL A 179 -2.07 -8.79 -16.87
C VAL A 179 -1.99 -10.27 -16.51
N SER A 180 -2.97 -10.78 -15.77
CA SER A 180 -3.16 -12.22 -15.46
C SER A 180 -1.91 -12.95 -14.93
N SER A 181 -1.00 -12.24 -14.21
CA SER A 181 0.21 -12.81 -13.64
C SER A 181 -0.05 -13.48 -12.27
N PRO A 182 0.60 -14.61 -11.97
CA PRO A 182 0.59 -15.19 -10.63
C PRO A 182 1.35 -14.34 -9.60
N SER A 183 2.28 -13.52 -10.05
CA SER A 183 3.05 -12.59 -9.21
C SER A 183 2.33 -11.28 -8.92
N LEU A 184 1.14 -11.05 -9.51
CA LEU A 184 0.36 -9.84 -9.30
C LEU A 184 -0.65 -10.00 -8.18
N GLY A 185 -0.62 -9.05 -7.24
CA GLY A 185 -1.59 -8.89 -6.16
C GLY A 185 -1.98 -7.44 -5.95
N VAL A 186 -2.71 -7.20 -4.88
CA VAL A 186 -3.28 -5.89 -4.52
C VAL A 186 -2.92 -5.54 -3.09
N ILE A 187 -2.51 -4.29 -2.88
CA ILE A 187 -2.62 -3.59 -1.59
C ILE A 187 -3.99 -2.92 -1.61
N TYR A 188 -4.83 -3.26 -0.65
CA TYR A 188 -6.13 -2.61 -0.55
C TYR A 188 -6.15 -1.56 0.53
N ASP A 189 -6.29 -0.32 0.11
CA ASP A 189 -6.57 0.84 0.93
C ASP A 189 -7.95 1.37 0.56
N PRO A 190 -8.95 1.21 1.43
CA PRO A 190 -10.30 1.65 1.11
C PRO A 190 -10.42 3.17 0.99
N VAL A 191 -9.65 3.93 1.77
CA VAL A 191 -9.70 5.40 1.75
C VAL A 191 -9.01 5.97 0.53
N SER A 192 -7.98 5.30 -0.01
CA SER A 192 -7.33 5.72 -1.26
C SER A 192 -8.26 5.71 -2.47
N LEU A 193 -9.34 4.92 -2.45
CA LEU A 193 -10.38 4.90 -3.49
C LEU A 193 -11.46 5.96 -3.28
N LEU A 194 -11.39 6.77 -2.21
CA LEU A 194 -12.40 7.78 -1.92
C LEU A 194 -12.02 9.16 -2.43
N HIS A 195 -13.05 9.94 -2.66
CA HIS A 195 -13.01 11.35 -3.04
C HIS A 195 -14.24 12.04 -2.40
N PRO A 196 -14.23 13.34 -2.14
CA PRO A 196 -15.39 14.03 -1.55
C PRO A 196 -16.72 13.74 -2.23
N SER A 197 -16.71 13.51 -3.56
CA SER A 197 -17.94 13.21 -4.33
C SER A 197 -18.50 11.80 -4.11
N VAL A 198 -17.76 10.88 -3.50
CA VAL A 198 -18.17 9.46 -3.33
C VAL A 198 -17.99 8.95 -1.90
N VAL A 199 -17.72 9.83 -0.93
CA VAL A 199 -17.50 9.40 0.47
C VAL A 199 -18.72 8.71 1.08
N ASP A 200 -19.91 9.07 0.65
CA ASP A 200 -21.16 8.46 1.11
C ASP A 200 -21.34 7.03 0.57
N GLU A 201 -20.61 6.66 -0.49
CA GLU A 201 -20.61 5.33 -1.09
C GLU A 201 -19.44 4.45 -0.58
N ALA A 202 -18.69 4.91 0.43
CA ALA A 202 -17.46 4.27 0.88
C ALA A 202 -17.60 2.77 1.18
N GLN A 203 -18.70 2.37 1.85
CA GLN A 203 -18.96 0.97 2.19
C GLN A 203 -19.39 0.14 0.98
N GLU A 204 -20.06 0.73 0.00
CA GLU A 204 -20.45 0.06 -1.26
C GLU A 204 -19.20 -0.17 -2.12
N ILE A 205 -18.30 0.83 -2.23
CA ILE A 205 -17.01 0.72 -2.91
C ILE A 205 -16.17 -0.39 -2.25
N THR A 206 -16.14 -0.43 -0.91
CA THR A 206 -15.46 -1.48 -0.15
C THR A 206 -16.01 -2.86 -0.45
N ALA A 207 -17.32 -3.05 -0.34
CA ALA A 207 -17.94 -4.34 -0.63
C ALA A 207 -17.67 -4.80 -2.07
N ARG A 208 -17.72 -3.86 -3.03
CA ARG A 208 -17.42 -4.15 -4.45
C ARG A 208 -15.96 -4.54 -4.65
N MET A 209 -15.01 -3.84 -4.01
CA MET A 209 -13.58 -4.16 -4.10
C MET A 209 -13.28 -5.55 -3.52
N LEU A 210 -13.80 -5.86 -2.35
CA LEU A 210 -13.62 -7.16 -1.71
C LEU A 210 -14.25 -8.29 -2.55
N TYR A 211 -15.40 -8.05 -3.16
CA TYR A 211 -16.06 -9.02 -4.05
C TYR A 211 -15.27 -9.26 -5.34
N LEU A 212 -14.83 -8.20 -6.02
CA LEU A 212 -14.17 -8.30 -7.33
C LEU A 212 -12.71 -8.72 -7.24
N CYS A 213 -11.97 -8.20 -6.25
CA CYS A 213 -10.52 -8.30 -6.18
C CYS A 213 -10.01 -9.04 -4.94
N GLY A 214 -10.89 -9.46 -4.01
CA GLY A 214 -10.51 -10.03 -2.71
C GLY A 214 -9.51 -11.20 -2.81
N SER A 215 -9.67 -12.09 -3.78
CA SER A 215 -8.74 -13.22 -3.99
C SER A 215 -7.30 -12.81 -4.34
N LYS A 216 -7.10 -11.55 -4.74
CA LYS A 216 -5.79 -10.98 -5.11
C LYS A 216 -5.23 -10.02 -4.05
N ILE A 217 -5.99 -9.66 -3.03
CA ILE A 217 -5.50 -8.81 -1.93
C ILE A 217 -4.47 -9.59 -1.12
N ARG A 218 -3.31 -8.95 -0.86
CA ARG A 218 -2.17 -9.52 -0.13
C ARG A 218 -1.72 -8.67 1.04
N ALA A 219 -2.10 -7.40 1.05
CA ALA A 219 -1.87 -6.48 2.15
C ALA A 219 -3.04 -5.49 2.22
N LEU A 220 -3.28 -4.97 3.42
CA LEU A 220 -4.24 -3.91 3.68
C LEU A 220 -3.48 -2.66 4.13
N HIS A 221 -3.97 -1.49 3.73
CA HIS A 221 -3.65 -0.23 4.36
C HIS A 221 -4.85 0.26 5.16
N ALA A 222 -4.60 0.74 6.36
CA ALA A 222 -5.61 1.22 7.28
C ALA A 222 -5.38 2.69 7.60
N LYS A 223 -6.30 3.52 7.19
CA LYS A 223 -6.34 4.95 7.51
C LYS A 223 -7.77 5.44 7.64
N ASP A 224 -7.91 6.63 8.12
CA ASP A 224 -9.16 7.36 8.27
C ASP A 224 -9.08 8.67 7.48
N PHE A 225 -10.13 9.46 7.46
CA PHE A 225 -10.15 10.72 6.74
C PHE A 225 -11.12 11.73 7.37
N GLU A 226 -10.92 12.99 7.01
CA GLU A 226 -11.94 14.02 7.14
C GLU A 226 -12.15 14.74 5.81
N VAL A 227 -13.33 15.31 5.62
CA VAL A 227 -13.63 16.17 4.48
C VAL A 227 -13.51 17.61 4.96
N VAL A 228 -12.65 18.37 4.31
CA VAL A 228 -12.41 19.78 4.63
C VAL A 228 -12.68 20.64 3.39
N ASP A 229 -13.09 21.90 3.63
CA ASP A 229 -13.19 22.88 2.56
C ASP A 229 -11.82 23.15 1.96
N ASN A 230 -11.75 23.26 0.65
CA ASN A 230 -10.54 23.57 -0.05
C ASN A 230 -10.63 25.00 -0.60
N GLU A 231 -10.04 25.94 0.12
CA GLU A 231 -10.00 27.34 -0.29
C GLU A 231 -8.95 27.61 -1.38
N ASP A 232 -7.98 26.72 -1.53
CA ASP A 232 -6.91 26.81 -2.54
C ASP A 232 -7.13 25.77 -3.64
N GLU A 233 -7.26 26.16 -4.89
CA GLU A 233 -7.39 25.29 -6.08
C GLU A 233 -6.15 24.41 -6.35
N ALA A 234 -5.11 24.53 -5.53
CA ALA A 234 -3.86 23.78 -5.69
C ALA A 234 -3.94 22.43 -4.99
N GLY A 235 -4.23 21.39 -5.73
CA GLY A 235 -4.20 20.00 -5.27
C GLY A 235 -5.52 19.29 -5.50
N TRP A 236 -5.82 18.25 -5.12
CA TRP A 236 -6.90 17.25 -5.10
C TRP A 236 -8.36 17.74 -5.28
N CYS A 237 -8.58 18.94 -5.85
CA CYS A 237 -9.90 19.50 -6.14
C CYS A 237 -10.31 19.15 -7.57
N ASP A 238 -11.38 18.41 -7.67
CA ASP A 238 -12.10 18.16 -8.92
C ASP A 238 -13.29 19.12 -9.12
N GLY A 239 -13.24 20.30 -8.53
CA GLY A 239 -14.32 21.28 -8.60
C GLY A 239 -15.43 21.11 -7.54
N THR A 240 -15.27 20.19 -6.57
CA THR A 240 -16.24 20.05 -5.45
C THR A 240 -16.07 21.12 -4.39
N GLY A 241 -14.97 21.87 -4.38
CA GLY A 241 -14.64 22.83 -3.31
C GLY A 241 -14.20 22.17 -2.00
N SER A 242 -14.01 20.85 -1.99
CA SER A 242 -13.62 20.07 -0.81
C SER A 242 -12.46 19.14 -1.13
N ARG A 243 -11.74 18.67 -0.12
CA ARG A 243 -10.71 17.63 -0.23
C ARG A 243 -10.74 16.67 0.93
N LEU A 244 -10.18 15.49 0.75
CA LEU A 244 -9.92 14.57 1.85
C LEU A 244 -8.57 14.88 2.49
N VAL A 245 -8.56 14.91 3.83
CA VAL A 245 -7.35 14.88 4.65
C VAL A 245 -7.29 13.52 5.30
N CYS A 246 -6.21 12.77 5.06
CA CYS A 246 -6.02 11.44 5.60
C CYS A 246 -5.43 11.51 7.02
N HIS A 247 -5.89 10.59 7.87
CA HIS A 247 -5.49 10.41 9.27
C HIS A 247 -5.20 8.93 9.55
N GLY A 248 -4.59 8.63 10.68
CA GLY A 248 -4.46 7.26 11.13
C GLY A 248 -5.81 6.61 11.43
N VAL A 249 -5.89 5.31 11.29
CA VAL A 249 -7.14 4.55 11.48
C VAL A 249 -7.75 4.80 12.87
N GLY A 250 -9.03 5.14 12.89
CA GLY A 250 -9.80 5.43 14.11
C GLY A 250 -9.65 6.85 14.67
N GLU A 251 -8.82 7.72 14.07
CA GLU A 251 -8.62 9.08 14.58
C GLU A 251 -9.83 9.98 14.36
N THR A 252 -10.57 9.81 13.27
CA THR A 252 -11.75 10.62 12.97
C THR A 252 -13.06 9.85 13.13
N GLY A 253 -13.03 8.52 13.01
CA GLY A 253 -14.20 7.66 13.01
C GLY A 253 -15.10 7.83 11.79
N ARG A 254 -14.58 8.41 10.70
CA ARG A 254 -15.35 8.64 9.45
C ARG A 254 -15.42 7.40 8.59
N TYR A 255 -14.36 6.58 8.59
CA TYR A 255 -14.34 5.33 7.86
C TYR A 255 -14.54 4.13 8.81
N ASP A 256 -15.58 3.34 8.57
CA ASP A 256 -15.76 2.06 9.27
C ASP A 256 -14.89 0.99 8.61
N PHE A 257 -13.79 0.62 9.28
CA PHE A 257 -12.83 -0.39 8.80
C PHE A 257 -13.20 -1.82 9.21
N GLU A 258 -14.19 -2.01 10.11
CA GLU A 258 -14.58 -3.35 10.59
C GLU A 258 -14.99 -4.32 9.48
N PRO A 259 -15.74 -3.92 8.42
CA PRO A 259 -16.09 -4.83 7.32
C PRO A 259 -14.86 -5.42 6.60
N VAL A 260 -13.77 -4.65 6.48
CA VAL A 260 -12.50 -5.12 5.90
C VAL A 260 -11.84 -6.14 6.80
N VAL A 261 -11.80 -5.88 8.12
CA VAL A 261 -11.23 -6.81 9.10
C VAL A 261 -12.07 -8.10 9.20
N ALA A 262 -13.39 -8.00 9.15
CA ALA A 262 -14.30 -9.15 9.14
C ALA A 262 -14.08 -10.02 7.88
N TRP A 263 -13.93 -9.39 6.71
CA TRP A 263 -13.56 -10.08 5.48
C TRP A 263 -12.19 -10.77 5.62
N ALA A 264 -11.19 -10.09 6.19
CA ALA A 264 -9.86 -10.65 6.41
C ALA A 264 -9.93 -11.89 7.32
N ALA A 265 -10.69 -11.84 8.41
CA ALA A 265 -10.89 -12.98 9.31
C ALA A 265 -11.46 -14.22 8.58
N ALA A 266 -12.34 -14.00 7.60
CA ALA A 266 -12.99 -15.05 6.85
C ALA A 266 -12.13 -15.59 5.69
N ALA A 267 -11.50 -14.70 4.92
CA ALA A 267 -10.88 -15.04 3.65
C ALA A 267 -9.36 -15.25 3.74
N CYS A 268 -8.67 -14.50 4.59
CA CYS A 268 -7.21 -14.50 4.69
C CYS A 268 -6.72 -14.11 6.10
N PRO A 269 -7.04 -14.90 7.13
CA PRO A 269 -6.67 -14.59 8.52
C PRO A 269 -5.16 -14.38 8.65
N GLY A 270 -4.79 -13.30 9.37
CA GLY A 270 -3.40 -12.89 9.55
C GLY A 270 -2.82 -12.06 8.43
N ILE A 271 -3.63 -11.62 7.46
CA ILE A 271 -3.17 -10.71 6.40
C ILE A 271 -2.50 -9.47 7.01
N PRO A 272 -1.36 -9.01 6.48
CA PRO A 272 -0.74 -7.77 6.93
C PRO A 272 -1.68 -6.58 6.74
N CYS A 273 -1.77 -5.71 7.77
CA CYS A 273 -2.57 -4.49 7.75
C CYS A 273 -1.70 -3.32 8.25
N VAL A 274 -1.27 -2.46 7.34
CA VAL A 274 -0.34 -1.37 7.62
C VAL A 274 -1.10 -0.10 7.94
N VAL A 275 -0.84 0.48 9.11
CA VAL A 275 -1.31 1.83 9.46
C VAL A 275 -0.62 2.85 8.57
N GLU A 276 -1.40 3.72 7.95
CA GLU A 276 -0.96 4.87 7.18
C GLU A 276 -1.47 6.18 7.73
N ASN A 277 -0.74 7.25 7.47
CA ASN A 277 -1.08 8.62 7.87
C ASN A 277 -1.26 8.83 9.37
N SER A 278 -0.79 7.89 10.20
CA SER A 278 -0.60 8.18 11.62
C SER A 278 0.55 9.18 11.79
N VAL A 279 0.53 9.89 12.91
CA VAL A 279 1.67 10.66 13.36
C VAL A 279 2.34 9.93 14.51
N PRO A 280 3.60 10.27 14.88
CA PRO A 280 4.27 9.59 15.99
C PRO A 280 3.48 9.53 17.29
N ALA A 281 2.64 10.54 17.54
CA ALA A 281 1.82 10.61 18.75
C ALA A 281 0.62 9.67 18.75
N THR A 282 0.12 9.26 17.57
CA THR A 282 -1.11 8.45 17.42
C THR A 282 -0.86 7.02 16.97
N ALA A 283 0.38 6.68 16.60
CA ALA A 283 0.71 5.34 16.08
C ALA A 283 0.32 4.20 17.05
N ALA A 284 0.52 4.39 18.36
CA ALA A 284 0.13 3.39 19.36
C ALA A 284 -1.40 3.23 19.48
N ASP A 285 -2.16 4.33 19.36
CA ASP A 285 -3.62 4.30 19.40
C ASP A 285 -4.20 3.62 18.14
N CYS A 286 -3.59 3.87 16.98
CA CYS A 286 -3.94 3.18 15.73
C CYS A 286 -3.69 1.66 15.85
N LEU A 287 -2.56 1.25 16.44
CA LEU A 287 -2.28 -0.16 16.72
C LEU A 287 -3.36 -0.77 17.61
N ALA A 288 -3.67 -0.13 18.75
CA ALA A 288 -4.70 -0.61 19.68
C ALA A 288 -6.07 -0.73 19.00
N THR A 289 -6.41 0.22 18.11
CA THR A 289 -7.64 0.20 17.32
C THR A 289 -7.70 -1.03 16.42
N LEU A 290 -6.64 -1.34 15.66
CA LEU A 290 -6.57 -2.51 14.79
C LEU A 290 -6.60 -3.83 15.59
N GLU A 291 -5.90 -3.91 16.72
CA GLU A 291 -5.91 -5.09 17.60
C GLU A 291 -7.32 -5.34 18.15
N HIS A 292 -8.02 -4.29 18.58
CA HIS A 292 -9.39 -4.39 19.07
C HIS A 292 -10.36 -4.91 18.00
N MET A 293 -10.30 -4.34 16.78
CA MET A 293 -11.09 -4.80 15.64
C MET A 293 -10.77 -6.28 15.30
N SER A 294 -9.48 -6.63 15.26
CA SER A 294 -9.03 -8.00 14.98
C SER A 294 -9.55 -9.01 16.01
N ALA A 295 -9.55 -8.65 17.29
CA ALA A 295 -10.05 -9.50 18.36
C ALA A 295 -11.56 -9.73 18.25
N ARG A 296 -12.34 -8.67 17.98
CA ARG A 296 -13.80 -8.73 17.79
C ARG A 296 -14.19 -9.61 16.61
N CYS A 297 -13.61 -9.37 15.45
CA CYS A 297 -13.91 -10.12 14.22
C CYS A 297 -13.43 -11.58 14.30
N GLY A 298 -12.30 -11.84 14.95
CA GLY A 298 -11.79 -13.19 15.15
C GLY A 298 -12.60 -14.04 16.16
N ALA A 299 -13.31 -13.42 17.09
CA ALA A 299 -14.21 -14.11 18.03
C ALA A 299 -15.51 -14.55 17.35
N SER A 300 -16.11 -13.69 16.54
CA SER A 300 -17.36 -13.95 15.83
C SER A 300 -17.30 -15.11 14.84
N HIS A 301 -16.11 -15.44 14.33
CA HIS A 301 -15.91 -16.56 13.40
C HIS A 301 -15.81 -17.93 14.06
N ARG A 302 -15.70 -18.00 15.40
CA ARG A 302 -15.63 -19.26 16.14
C ARG A 302 -16.98 -19.79 16.61
N GLU A 303 -18.02 -18.96 16.49
CA GLU A 303 -19.39 -19.32 16.92
C GLU A 303 -20.27 -19.78 15.74
N LEU A 304 -19.74 -19.82 14.52
CA LEU A 304 -20.38 -20.34 13.31
C LEU A 304 -19.71 -21.65 12.84
#